data_b98db25f22bf41ece095346d0a123172
#
_entry.id   b98db25f22bf41ece095346d0a123172
#
_cell.length_a   1.000
_cell.length_b   1.000
_cell.length_c   1.000
_cell.angle_alpha   90.00
_cell.angle_beta   90.00
_cell.angle_gamma   90.00
#
_symmetry.space_group_name_H-M   'P 1'
#
loop_
_entity.id
_entity.type
_entity.pdbx_description
1 polymer ?
#
loop_
_entity_poly.entity_id
_entity_poly.type
_entity_poly.pdbx_seq_one_letter_code
_entity_poly.pdbx_strand_id
1 'polypeptide(L)'
;MVAGLVDRARGEVLLDGKPLPAKLSERTLDQYRRVQIVFQNADTALNPSRTIADILARPMCFYDGLRGAAAQKRMLELLDLVKLPASVAKRQPAGLSGGQKQRVNLARALAADPALILCDEVTSALDTVVGAAILDLLAELRRELGVSYMFISHDISTVRAICDEVIVLYAGQRVEAGQRDVLAAPPYHPYTGLLVDSVPALRPGWLDARLGIAGAALPPMGTGSGAGELCCFRARCPVRIDGKCNMMPPPLRKLPSGAEILCHHSIADLNRMQTVEMVDA
;
A
#
# COMPACT_ATOMS: atom_id res chain seq x y z
N MET A 1 2.93 -4.82 12.29
CA MET A 1 2.08 -4.20 13.33
C MET A 1 0.61 -4.50 13.13
N VAL A 2 -0.08 -3.98 12.08
CA VAL A 2 -1.53 -4.27 11.87
C VAL A 2 -1.81 -5.77 11.75
N ALA A 3 -1.06 -6.51 10.93
CA ALA A 3 -1.15 -7.97 10.85
C ALA A 3 -0.66 -8.71 12.12
N GLY A 4 -0.03 -8.03 13.08
CA GLY A 4 0.50 -8.64 14.29
C GLY A 4 1.84 -9.37 14.12
N LEU A 5 2.47 -9.31 12.93
CA LEU A 5 3.76 -9.96 12.67
C LEU A 5 4.94 -9.26 13.38
N VAL A 6 4.77 -8.01 13.75
CA VAL A 6 5.74 -7.21 14.51
C VAL A 6 4.96 -6.50 15.61
N ASP A 7 5.49 -6.52 16.82
CA ASP A 7 4.87 -5.88 17.98
C ASP A 7 4.84 -4.35 17.80
N ARG A 8 3.79 -3.76 18.33
CA ARG A 8 3.55 -2.32 18.33
C ARG A 8 4.35 -1.66 19.45
N ALA A 9 5.16 -0.67 19.11
CA ALA A 9 5.95 0.06 20.11
C ALA A 9 5.12 1.10 20.87
N ARG A 10 4.18 1.79 20.19
CA ARG A 10 3.33 2.86 20.76
C ARG A 10 1.99 2.93 20.02
N GLY A 11 1.04 3.66 20.59
CA GLY A 11 -0.28 3.89 20.01
C GLY A 11 -1.16 2.65 20.07
N GLU A 12 -2.25 2.64 19.32
CA GLU A 12 -3.19 1.52 19.23
C GLU A 12 -3.64 1.31 17.79
N VAL A 13 -4.10 0.10 17.51
CA VAL A 13 -4.77 -0.28 16.25
C VAL A 13 -6.19 -0.68 16.61
N LEU A 14 -7.16 -0.04 15.99
CA LEU A 14 -8.57 -0.34 16.19
C LEU A 14 -9.11 -1.10 14.98
N LEU A 15 -9.87 -2.15 15.22
CA LEU A 15 -10.70 -2.84 14.23
C LEU A 15 -12.15 -2.63 14.62
N ASP A 16 -12.92 -1.90 13.80
CA ASP A 16 -14.28 -1.46 14.09
C ASP A 16 -14.41 -0.79 15.48
N GLY A 17 -13.51 0.14 15.78
CA GLY A 17 -13.48 0.89 17.04
C GLY A 17 -13.02 0.09 18.26
N LYS A 18 -12.66 -1.20 18.11
CA LYS A 18 -12.16 -2.05 19.20
C LYS A 18 -10.65 -2.25 19.08
N PRO A 19 -9.89 -2.10 20.18
CA PRO A 19 -8.44 -2.28 20.14
C PRO A 19 -8.05 -3.71 19.77
N LEU A 20 -7.13 -3.85 18.80
CA LEU A 20 -6.45 -5.11 18.56
C LEU A 20 -5.29 -5.29 19.55
N PRO A 21 -5.12 -6.46 20.17
CA PRO A 21 -3.97 -6.78 20.99
C PRO A 21 -2.66 -6.53 20.21
N ALA A 22 -1.63 -6.04 20.93
CA ALA A 22 -0.32 -5.76 20.32
C ALA A 22 0.36 -7.04 19.85
N LYS A 23 0.31 -8.07 20.68
CA LYS A 23 0.87 -9.38 20.38
C LYS A 23 -0.11 -10.24 19.61
N LEU A 24 0.41 -10.92 18.60
CA LEU A 24 -0.38 -11.83 17.78
C LEU A 24 -1.03 -12.93 18.61
N SER A 25 -0.28 -13.52 19.56
CA SER A 25 -0.75 -14.60 20.44
C SER A 25 -1.93 -14.23 21.35
N GLU A 26 -2.19 -12.94 21.54
CA GLU A 26 -3.29 -12.45 22.39
C GLU A 26 -4.57 -12.19 21.56
N ARG A 27 -4.50 -12.30 20.23
CA ARG A 27 -5.65 -12.09 19.35
C ARG A 27 -6.57 -13.30 19.36
N THR A 28 -7.86 -13.04 19.27
CA THR A 28 -8.87 -14.08 19.09
C THR A 28 -8.85 -14.63 17.66
N LEU A 29 -9.42 -15.82 17.47
CA LEU A 29 -9.55 -16.44 16.14
C LEU A 29 -10.33 -15.52 15.17
N ASP A 30 -11.37 -14.83 15.65
CA ASP A 30 -12.11 -13.86 14.86
C ASP A 30 -11.25 -12.66 14.43
N GLN A 31 -10.39 -12.14 15.31
CA GLN A 31 -9.46 -11.07 14.97
C GLN A 31 -8.42 -11.50 13.93
N TYR A 32 -7.97 -12.77 13.97
CA TYR A 32 -7.12 -13.34 12.91
C TYR A 32 -7.88 -13.42 11.58
N ARG A 33 -9.10 -13.94 11.62
CA ARG A 33 -9.95 -14.10 10.44
C ARG A 33 -10.19 -12.78 9.74
N ARG A 34 -10.51 -11.73 10.51
CA ARG A 34 -10.93 -10.43 9.99
C ARG A 34 -9.80 -9.58 9.40
N VAL A 35 -8.53 -9.86 9.73
CA VAL A 35 -7.37 -9.12 9.18
C VAL A 35 -6.47 -10.11 8.44
N GLN A 36 -6.52 -10.07 7.13
CA GLN A 36 -5.72 -10.93 6.25
C GLN A 36 -4.61 -10.15 5.55
N ILE A 37 -3.60 -10.87 5.04
CA ILE A 37 -2.49 -10.27 4.29
C ILE A 37 -2.28 -10.98 2.96
N VAL A 38 -2.12 -10.20 1.92
CA VAL A 38 -1.66 -10.63 0.60
C VAL A 38 -0.22 -10.13 0.45
N PHE A 39 0.73 -11.06 0.43
CA PHE A 39 2.15 -10.77 0.33
C PHE A 39 2.56 -10.38 -1.10
N GLN A 40 3.61 -9.61 -1.21
CA GLN A 40 4.21 -9.13 -2.45
C GLN A 40 4.51 -10.25 -3.45
N ASN A 41 5.15 -11.33 -2.99
CA ASN A 41 5.55 -12.45 -3.84
C ASN A 41 4.62 -13.65 -3.63
N ALA A 42 3.74 -13.87 -4.61
CA ALA A 42 2.80 -15.02 -4.59
C ALA A 42 3.53 -16.37 -4.66
N ASP A 43 4.74 -16.44 -5.25
CA ASP A 43 5.50 -17.69 -5.32
C ASP A 43 5.93 -18.19 -3.94
N THR A 44 6.33 -17.29 -3.06
CA THR A 44 6.71 -17.63 -1.69
C THR A 44 5.52 -17.75 -0.74
N ALA A 45 4.39 -17.10 -1.08
CA ALA A 45 3.18 -17.11 -0.26
C ALA A 45 2.36 -18.40 -0.40
N LEU A 46 2.47 -19.10 -1.52
CA LEU A 46 1.73 -20.33 -1.79
C LEU A 46 2.62 -21.56 -1.57
N ASN A 47 2.14 -22.56 -0.82
CA ASN A 47 2.88 -23.79 -0.63
C ASN A 47 2.99 -24.59 -1.94
N PRO A 48 4.19 -24.77 -2.52
CA PRO A 48 4.35 -25.38 -3.85
C PRO A 48 3.98 -26.86 -3.91
N SER A 49 3.99 -27.55 -2.76
CA SER A 49 3.69 -28.98 -2.66
C SER A 49 2.19 -29.29 -2.52
N ARG A 50 1.34 -28.25 -2.44
CA ARG A 50 -0.10 -28.41 -2.26
C ARG A 50 -0.85 -28.02 -3.52
N THR A 51 -2.02 -28.63 -3.73
CA THR A 51 -2.95 -28.19 -4.76
C THR A 51 -3.59 -26.86 -4.38
N ILE A 52 -4.10 -26.12 -5.36
CA ILE A 52 -4.86 -24.89 -5.11
C ILE A 52 -6.09 -25.17 -4.25
N ALA A 53 -6.74 -26.32 -4.46
CA ALA A 53 -7.85 -26.76 -3.60
C ALA A 53 -7.44 -26.86 -2.12
N ASP A 54 -6.30 -27.49 -1.82
CA ASP A 54 -5.80 -27.62 -0.47
C ASP A 54 -5.45 -26.26 0.15
N ILE A 55 -4.84 -25.38 -0.65
CA ILE A 55 -4.46 -24.03 -0.22
C ILE A 55 -5.68 -23.20 0.17
N LEU A 56 -6.75 -23.24 -0.63
CA LEU A 56 -7.99 -22.52 -0.37
C LEU A 56 -8.84 -23.17 0.73
N ALA A 57 -8.84 -24.49 0.82
CA ALA A 57 -9.59 -25.22 1.86
C ALA A 57 -9.05 -24.93 3.29
N ARG A 58 -7.75 -24.66 3.41
CA ARG A 58 -7.12 -24.49 4.74
C ARG A 58 -7.71 -23.35 5.56
N PRO A 59 -7.81 -22.10 5.10
CA PRO A 59 -8.45 -21.03 5.85
C PRO A 59 -9.92 -21.29 6.13
N MET A 60 -10.69 -21.82 5.18
CA MET A 60 -12.09 -22.18 5.37
C MET A 60 -12.30 -23.22 6.48
N CYS A 61 -11.45 -24.26 6.51
CA CYS A 61 -11.49 -25.26 7.56
C CYS A 61 -11.04 -24.69 8.91
N PHE A 62 -10.00 -23.84 8.91
CA PHE A 62 -9.41 -23.30 10.14
C PHE A 62 -10.32 -22.28 10.83
N TYR A 63 -10.92 -21.37 10.07
CA TYR A 63 -11.74 -20.29 10.63
C TYR A 63 -13.21 -20.69 10.81
N ASP A 64 -13.79 -21.39 9.84
CA ASP A 64 -15.23 -21.66 9.77
C ASP A 64 -15.59 -23.12 9.92
N GLY A 65 -14.59 -24.01 10.07
CA GLY A 65 -14.79 -25.45 10.20
C GLY A 65 -15.36 -26.12 8.94
N LEU A 66 -15.38 -25.44 7.78
CA LEU A 66 -15.93 -25.95 6.53
C LEU A 66 -15.13 -27.15 6.02
N ARG A 67 -15.86 -28.23 5.64
CA ARG A 67 -15.28 -29.47 5.13
C ARG A 67 -16.18 -30.09 4.02
N GLY A 68 -15.64 -31.05 3.29
CA GLY A 68 -16.38 -31.83 2.31
C GLY A 68 -17.04 -30.98 1.22
N ALA A 69 -18.30 -31.25 0.91
CA ALA A 69 -19.04 -30.59 -0.16
C ALA A 69 -19.20 -29.07 0.05
N ALA A 70 -19.36 -28.62 1.31
CA ALA A 70 -19.48 -27.19 1.63
C ALA A 70 -18.19 -26.45 1.31
N ALA A 71 -17.02 -26.98 1.72
CA ALA A 71 -15.73 -26.40 1.38
C ALA A 71 -15.48 -26.40 -0.15
N GLN A 72 -15.88 -27.47 -0.85
CA GLN A 72 -15.75 -27.54 -2.31
C GLN A 72 -16.62 -26.49 -3.01
N LYS A 73 -17.86 -26.31 -2.58
CA LYS A 73 -18.74 -25.27 -3.12
C LYS A 73 -18.13 -23.88 -2.93
N ARG A 74 -17.70 -23.55 -1.69
CA ARG A 74 -17.10 -22.27 -1.37
C ARG A 74 -15.80 -22.01 -2.14
N MET A 75 -14.98 -23.04 -2.34
CA MET A 75 -13.77 -22.96 -3.16
C MET A 75 -14.08 -22.58 -4.60
N LEU A 76 -15.12 -23.17 -5.22
CA LEU A 76 -15.53 -22.82 -6.57
C LEU A 76 -16.02 -21.38 -6.67
N GLU A 77 -16.80 -20.92 -5.69
CA GLU A 77 -17.23 -19.52 -5.59
C GLU A 77 -16.02 -18.57 -5.49
N LEU A 78 -15.02 -18.90 -4.67
CA LEU A 78 -13.80 -18.10 -4.54
C LEU A 78 -12.99 -18.06 -5.84
N LEU A 79 -12.87 -19.16 -6.56
CA LEU A 79 -12.18 -19.19 -7.85
C LEU A 79 -12.92 -18.31 -8.89
N ASP A 80 -14.25 -18.38 -8.91
CA ASP A 80 -15.06 -17.54 -9.79
C ASP A 80 -14.91 -16.04 -9.44
N LEU A 81 -14.98 -15.68 -8.18
CA LEU A 81 -14.76 -14.31 -7.68
C LEU A 81 -13.41 -13.73 -8.16
N VAL A 82 -12.35 -14.55 -8.19
CA VAL A 82 -11.03 -14.09 -8.67
C VAL A 82 -10.82 -14.36 -10.16
N LYS A 83 -11.88 -14.68 -10.92
CA LYS A 83 -11.86 -14.91 -12.38
C LYS A 83 -10.88 -16.02 -12.78
N LEU A 84 -10.87 -17.13 -12.04
CA LEU A 84 -10.10 -18.34 -12.35
C LEU A 84 -11.03 -19.52 -12.65
N PRO A 85 -10.74 -20.33 -13.67
CA PRO A 85 -11.55 -21.50 -13.97
C PRO A 85 -11.42 -22.58 -12.88
N ALA A 86 -12.49 -23.34 -12.64
CA ALA A 86 -12.53 -24.41 -11.65
C ALA A 86 -11.43 -25.47 -11.81
N SER A 87 -10.93 -25.68 -13.04
CA SER A 87 -9.83 -26.62 -13.33
C SER A 87 -8.52 -26.28 -12.63
N VAL A 88 -8.33 -25.01 -12.22
CA VAL A 88 -7.17 -24.53 -11.47
C VAL A 88 -7.08 -25.21 -10.08
N ALA A 89 -8.20 -25.59 -9.50
CA ALA A 89 -8.26 -26.23 -8.18
C ALA A 89 -7.33 -27.47 -8.06
N LYS A 90 -7.21 -28.26 -9.12
CA LYS A 90 -6.40 -29.50 -9.16
C LYS A 90 -4.92 -29.25 -9.45
N ARG A 91 -4.52 -28.02 -9.79
CA ARG A 91 -3.14 -27.67 -10.14
C ARG A 91 -2.34 -27.32 -8.88
N GLN A 92 -1.02 -27.40 -9.00
CA GLN A 92 -0.08 -26.84 -8.02
C GLN A 92 0.37 -25.44 -8.45
N PRO A 93 0.86 -24.58 -7.54
CA PRO A 93 1.30 -23.23 -7.85
C PRO A 93 2.33 -23.15 -8.99
N ALA A 94 3.25 -24.11 -9.07
CA ALA A 94 4.26 -24.16 -10.14
C ALA A 94 3.67 -24.19 -11.56
N GLY A 95 2.46 -24.70 -11.72
CA GLY A 95 1.77 -24.76 -13.00
C GLY A 95 0.97 -23.49 -13.36
N LEU A 96 1.06 -22.40 -12.60
CA LEU A 96 0.30 -21.17 -12.78
C LEU A 96 1.19 -20.02 -13.24
N SER A 97 0.63 -19.08 -14.03
CA SER A 97 1.29 -17.80 -14.31
C SER A 97 1.34 -16.91 -13.07
N GLY A 98 2.19 -15.87 -13.08
CA GLY A 98 2.30 -14.92 -11.97
C GLY A 98 0.97 -14.28 -11.58
N GLY A 99 0.20 -13.81 -12.56
CA GLY A 99 -1.13 -13.25 -12.34
C GLY A 99 -2.14 -14.26 -11.79
N GLN A 100 -2.08 -15.53 -12.23
CA GLN A 100 -2.92 -16.59 -11.67
C GLN A 100 -2.55 -16.89 -10.21
N LYS A 101 -1.25 -16.95 -9.88
CA LYS A 101 -0.79 -17.11 -8.49
C LYS A 101 -1.27 -16.00 -7.60
N GLN A 102 -1.20 -14.75 -8.09
CA GLN A 102 -1.67 -13.58 -7.33
C GLN A 102 -3.18 -13.62 -7.07
N ARG A 103 -3.97 -14.04 -8.06
CA ARG A 103 -5.41 -14.27 -7.90
C ARG A 103 -5.72 -15.39 -6.89
N VAL A 104 -4.94 -16.46 -6.88
CA VAL A 104 -5.06 -17.52 -5.86
C VAL A 104 -4.68 -16.99 -4.48
N ASN A 105 -3.62 -16.17 -4.35
CA ASN A 105 -3.21 -15.55 -3.11
C ASN A 105 -4.32 -14.64 -2.54
N LEU A 106 -5.00 -13.89 -3.41
CA LEU A 106 -6.17 -13.08 -3.07
C LEU A 106 -7.36 -13.96 -2.65
N ALA A 107 -7.68 -15.02 -3.42
CA ALA A 107 -8.74 -15.97 -3.06
C ALA A 107 -8.52 -16.64 -1.70
N ARG A 108 -7.25 -16.94 -1.37
CA ARG A 108 -6.86 -17.47 -0.05
C ARG A 108 -7.17 -16.49 1.08
N ALA A 109 -6.90 -15.21 0.89
CA ALA A 109 -7.24 -14.18 1.87
C ALA A 109 -8.76 -14.03 2.02
N LEU A 110 -9.49 -14.00 0.91
CA LEU A 110 -10.97 -13.93 0.89
C LEU A 110 -11.64 -15.18 1.48
N ALA A 111 -10.97 -16.32 1.47
CA ALA A 111 -11.48 -17.55 2.07
C ALA A 111 -11.70 -17.46 3.60
N ALA A 112 -11.12 -16.47 4.24
CA ALA A 112 -11.32 -16.15 5.66
C ALA A 112 -12.50 -15.19 5.89
N ASP A 113 -13.17 -14.69 4.86
CA ASP A 113 -14.21 -13.64 4.95
C ASP A 113 -13.73 -12.42 5.75
N PRO A 114 -12.64 -11.74 5.31
CA PRO A 114 -11.99 -10.69 6.07
C PRO A 114 -12.74 -9.36 6.01
N ALA A 115 -12.60 -8.53 7.06
CA ALA A 115 -13.00 -7.12 7.03
C ALA A 115 -11.92 -6.23 6.40
N LEU A 116 -10.64 -6.61 6.56
CA LEU A 116 -9.48 -5.88 6.06
C LEU A 116 -8.47 -6.82 5.41
N ILE A 117 -8.05 -6.49 4.20
CA ILE A 117 -6.91 -7.12 3.54
C ILE A 117 -5.75 -6.12 3.44
N LEU A 118 -4.61 -6.50 4.00
CA LEU A 118 -3.34 -5.78 3.84
C LEU A 118 -2.71 -6.23 2.53
N CYS A 119 -2.56 -5.31 1.58
CA CYS A 119 -2.00 -5.56 0.25
C CYS A 119 -0.57 -4.99 0.19
N ASP A 120 0.42 -5.88 0.34
CA ASP A 120 1.83 -5.49 0.33
C ASP A 120 2.39 -5.66 -1.09
N GLU A 121 2.53 -4.53 -1.82
CA GLU A 121 3.06 -4.46 -3.18
C GLU A 121 2.47 -5.50 -4.16
N VAL A 122 1.17 -5.74 -4.11
CA VAL A 122 0.49 -6.86 -4.80
C VAL A 122 0.62 -6.86 -6.34
N THR A 123 1.06 -5.77 -6.95
CA THR A 123 1.25 -5.62 -8.41
C THR A 123 2.72 -5.49 -8.83
N SER A 124 3.67 -5.32 -7.92
CA SER A 124 5.07 -4.98 -8.24
C SER A 124 5.82 -6.07 -9.03
N ALA A 125 5.44 -7.34 -8.88
CA ALA A 125 6.05 -8.48 -9.57
C ALA A 125 5.33 -8.87 -10.87
N LEU A 126 4.35 -8.06 -11.33
CA LEU A 126 3.52 -8.33 -12.50
C LEU A 126 3.82 -7.33 -13.61
N ASP A 127 3.59 -7.76 -14.85
CA ASP A 127 3.58 -6.82 -15.98
C ASP A 127 2.40 -5.84 -15.85
N THR A 128 2.50 -4.71 -16.54
CA THR A 128 1.56 -3.60 -16.43
C THR A 128 0.10 -4.00 -16.72
N VAL A 129 -0.10 -4.86 -17.71
CA VAL A 129 -1.46 -5.28 -18.13
C VAL A 129 -2.08 -6.18 -17.06
N VAL A 130 -1.31 -7.17 -16.59
CA VAL A 130 -1.75 -8.07 -15.53
C VAL A 130 -1.94 -7.32 -14.22
N GLY A 131 -1.06 -6.38 -13.91
CA GLY A 131 -1.19 -5.50 -12.72
C GLY A 131 -2.48 -4.69 -12.74
N ALA A 132 -2.81 -4.05 -13.86
CA ALA A 132 -4.07 -3.33 -14.04
C ALA A 132 -5.29 -4.24 -13.83
N ALA A 133 -5.28 -5.46 -14.42
CA ALA A 133 -6.36 -6.42 -14.25
C ALA A 133 -6.52 -6.93 -12.79
N ILE A 134 -5.46 -6.92 -11.98
CA ILE A 134 -5.54 -7.22 -10.54
C ILE A 134 -6.16 -6.04 -9.79
N LEU A 135 -5.82 -4.80 -10.14
CA LEU A 135 -6.41 -3.61 -9.50
C LEU A 135 -7.91 -3.50 -9.79
N ASP A 136 -8.32 -3.75 -11.04
CA ASP A 136 -9.74 -3.80 -11.44
C ASP A 136 -10.50 -4.87 -10.64
N LEU A 137 -9.91 -6.06 -10.51
CA LEU A 137 -10.49 -7.15 -9.70
C LEU A 137 -10.64 -6.74 -8.23
N LEU A 138 -9.64 -6.09 -7.64
CA LEU A 138 -9.70 -5.62 -6.25
C LEU A 138 -10.80 -4.56 -6.07
N ALA A 139 -10.95 -3.65 -7.03
CA ALA A 139 -12.04 -2.66 -7.01
C ALA A 139 -13.42 -3.29 -7.16
N GLU A 140 -13.57 -4.35 -7.98
CA GLU A 140 -14.79 -5.14 -8.11
C GLU A 140 -15.14 -5.84 -6.78
N LEU A 141 -14.20 -6.59 -6.22
CA LEU A 141 -14.36 -7.30 -4.96
C LEU A 141 -14.71 -6.38 -3.78
N ARG A 142 -14.13 -5.17 -3.74
CA ARG A 142 -14.48 -4.16 -2.74
C ARG A 142 -15.96 -3.77 -2.82
N ARG A 143 -16.48 -3.57 -4.03
CA ARG A 143 -17.89 -3.20 -4.24
C ARG A 143 -18.84 -4.35 -3.92
N GLU A 144 -18.47 -5.59 -4.26
CA GLU A 144 -19.32 -6.76 -4.08
C GLU A 144 -19.32 -7.28 -2.66
N LEU A 145 -18.16 -7.29 -1.99
CA LEU A 145 -17.98 -7.92 -0.68
C LEU A 145 -17.90 -6.92 0.47
N GLY A 146 -17.74 -5.61 0.18
CA GLY A 146 -17.58 -4.59 1.22
C GLY A 146 -16.26 -4.68 1.99
N VAL A 147 -15.27 -5.41 1.48
CA VAL A 147 -13.96 -5.57 2.12
C VAL A 147 -13.14 -4.28 2.02
N SER A 148 -12.46 -3.91 3.09
CA SER A 148 -11.52 -2.79 3.10
C SER A 148 -10.11 -3.26 2.72
N TYR A 149 -9.35 -2.38 2.06
CA TYR A 149 -7.95 -2.63 1.73
C TYR A 149 -7.03 -1.60 2.36
N MET A 150 -5.87 -2.04 2.84
CA MET A 150 -4.73 -1.19 3.14
C MET A 150 -3.62 -1.53 2.14
N PHE A 151 -3.40 -0.64 1.17
CA PHE A 151 -2.36 -0.80 0.16
C PHE A 151 -1.03 -0.24 0.65
N ILE A 152 0.05 -1.00 0.42
CA ILE A 152 1.42 -0.53 0.53
C ILE A 152 1.99 -0.59 -0.89
N SER A 153 2.39 0.54 -1.43
CA SER A 153 2.94 0.64 -2.79
C SER A 153 3.94 1.78 -2.88
N HIS A 154 4.94 1.62 -3.73
CA HIS A 154 5.84 2.68 -4.17
C HIS A 154 5.39 3.29 -5.51
N ASP A 155 4.38 2.72 -6.15
CA ASP A 155 3.81 3.21 -7.40
C ASP A 155 2.61 4.14 -7.13
N ILE A 156 2.82 5.44 -7.37
CA ILE A 156 1.80 6.48 -7.20
C ILE A 156 0.61 6.26 -8.15
N SER A 157 0.84 5.71 -9.35
CA SER A 157 -0.23 5.44 -10.31
C SER A 157 -1.22 4.42 -9.75
N THR A 158 -0.72 3.35 -9.14
CA THR A 158 -1.51 2.36 -8.40
C THR A 158 -2.31 3.00 -7.26
N VAL A 159 -1.65 3.83 -6.43
CA VAL A 159 -2.31 4.50 -5.30
C VAL A 159 -3.45 5.41 -5.78
N ARG A 160 -3.21 6.21 -6.82
CA ARG A 160 -4.23 7.08 -7.42
C ARG A 160 -5.42 6.31 -8.00
N ALA A 161 -5.18 5.11 -8.52
CA ALA A 161 -6.23 4.31 -9.17
C ALA A 161 -7.21 3.69 -8.16
N ILE A 162 -6.74 3.25 -6.98
CA ILE A 162 -7.55 2.39 -6.11
C ILE A 162 -7.81 2.95 -4.70
N CYS A 163 -6.93 3.83 -4.17
CA CYS A 163 -7.06 4.32 -2.80
C CYS A 163 -8.03 5.50 -2.71
N ASP A 164 -8.73 5.63 -1.59
CA ASP A 164 -9.54 6.79 -1.24
C ASP A 164 -8.74 7.77 -0.38
N GLU A 165 -7.93 7.22 0.54
CA GLU A 165 -7.05 7.98 1.44
C GLU A 165 -5.61 7.53 1.25
N VAL A 166 -4.69 8.47 1.43
CA VAL A 166 -3.25 8.26 1.23
C VAL A 166 -2.47 8.77 2.42
N ILE A 167 -1.48 7.99 2.84
CA ILE A 167 -0.47 8.38 3.82
C ILE A 167 0.90 8.21 3.16
N VAL A 168 1.66 9.30 3.06
CA VAL A 168 3.02 9.26 2.54
C VAL A 168 3.99 9.10 3.71
N LEU A 169 4.84 8.07 3.63
CA LEU A 169 5.85 7.75 4.62
C LEU A 169 7.26 7.98 4.06
N TYR A 170 8.11 8.66 4.82
CA TYR A 170 9.54 8.76 4.55
C TYR A 170 10.34 8.35 5.79
N ALA A 171 11.28 7.41 5.63
CA ALA A 171 12.08 6.87 6.74
C ALA A 171 11.24 6.46 7.96
N GLY A 172 10.07 5.82 7.73
CA GLY A 172 9.17 5.37 8.78
C GLY A 172 8.31 6.45 9.43
N GLN A 173 8.42 7.71 9.01
CA GLN A 173 7.62 8.82 9.52
C GLN A 173 6.57 9.27 8.51
N ARG A 174 5.37 9.59 8.98
CA ARG A 174 4.32 10.20 8.16
C ARG A 174 4.71 11.64 7.84
N VAL A 175 4.83 11.97 6.56
CA VAL A 175 5.15 13.32 6.10
C VAL A 175 3.94 14.05 5.51
N GLU A 176 2.99 13.29 4.97
CA GLU A 176 1.76 13.81 4.39
C GLU A 176 0.62 12.80 4.55
N ALA A 177 -0.62 13.27 4.67
CA ALA A 177 -1.81 12.43 4.67
C ALA A 177 -3.02 13.21 4.15
N GLY A 178 -3.97 12.52 3.50
CA GLY A 178 -5.23 13.08 3.05
C GLY A 178 -5.97 12.17 2.08
N GLN A 179 -7.03 12.71 1.48
CA GLN A 179 -7.73 12.03 0.39
C GLN A 179 -6.80 11.87 -0.81
N ARG A 180 -7.04 10.90 -1.70
CA ARG A 180 -6.18 10.64 -2.89
C ARG A 180 -5.89 11.89 -3.73
N ASP A 181 -6.79 12.88 -3.69
CA ASP A 181 -6.64 14.13 -4.43
C ASP A 181 -5.43 14.96 -3.99
N VAL A 182 -4.88 14.70 -2.79
CA VAL A 182 -3.61 15.29 -2.35
C VAL A 182 -2.44 14.96 -3.27
N LEU A 183 -2.53 13.88 -4.04
CA LEU A 183 -1.52 13.51 -5.04
C LEU A 183 -1.82 14.09 -6.44
N ALA A 184 -2.95 14.75 -6.64
CA ALA A 184 -3.37 15.24 -7.96
C ALA A 184 -2.79 16.60 -8.29
N ALA A 185 -2.68 17.50 -7.30
CA ALA A 185 -2.19 18.85 -7.46
C ALA A 185 -1.51 19.39 -6.20
N PRO A 186 -0.50 20.30 -6.34
CA PRO A 186 0.12 20.93 -5.18
C PRO A 186 -0.91 21.69 -4.32
N PRO A 187 -0.55 22.00 -3.05
CA PRO A 187 0.79 21.85 -2.47
C PRO A 187 1.04 20.46 -1.88
N TYR A 188 2.25 19.94 -2.07
CA TYR A 188 2.74 18.67 -1.51
C TYR A 188 3.78 18.90 -0.42
N HIS A 189 3.99 17.91 0.42
CA HIS A 189 5.28 17.78 1.11
C HIS A 189 6.41 17.67 0.04
N PRO A 190 7.60 18.30 0.23
CA PRO A 190 8.65 18.27 -0.78
C PRO A 190 9.06 16.85 -1.25
N TYR A 191 8.97 15.86 -0.37
CA TYR A 191 9.18 14.46 -0.74
C TYR A 191 8.07 13.92 -1.64
N THR A 192 6.81 14.23 -1.33
CA THR A 192 5.66 13.83 -2.17
C THR A 192 5.76 14.45 -3.55
N GLY A 193 6.18 15.72 -3.64
CA GLY A 193 6.44 16.37 -4.91
C GLY A 193 7.46 15.57 -5.74
N LEU A 194 8.60 15.20 -5.16
CA LEU A 194 9.59 14.36 -5.84
C LEU A 194 9.02 13.00 -6.30
N LEU A 195 8.17 12.37 -5.50
CA LEU A 195 7.53 11.11 -5.90
C LEU A 195 6.57 11.30 -7.08
N VAL A 196 5.74 12.36 -7.05
CA VAL A 196 4.83 12.70 -8.15
C VAL A 196 5.61 13.02 -9.41
N ASP A 197 6.67 13.79 -9.28
CA ASP A 197 7.56 14.18 -10.38
C ASP A 197 8.39 13.04 -10.94
N SER A 198 8.59 11.97 -10.20
CA SER A 198 9.29 10.76 -10.67
C SER A 198 8.43 9.84 -11.53
N VAL A 199 7.12 10.07 -11.61
CA VAL A 199 6.24 9.29 -12.48
C VAL A 199 6.51 9.63 -13.94
N PRO A 200 6.94 8.68 -14.78
CA PRO A 200 7.28 8.96 -16.18
C PRO A 200 6.09 9.51 -16.98
N ALA A 201 6.29 10.62 -17.67
CA ALA A 201 5.31 11.11 -18.63
C ALA A 201 5.66 10.60 -20.03
N LEU A 202 4.64 10.16 -20.81
CA LEU A 202 4.79 9.68 -22.17
C LEU A 202 4.94 10.86 -23.16
N ARG A 203 5.97 11.71 -22.93
CA ARG A 203 6.32 12.83 -23.83
C ARG A 203 7.84 12.85 -24.09
N PRO A 204 8.27 13.13 -25.33
CA PRO A 204 9.70 13.31 -25.64
C PRO A 204 10.32 14.42 -24.79
N GLY A 205 11.56 14.21 -24.32
CA GLY A 205 12.28 15.22 -23.51
C GLY A 205 11.86 15.35 -22.05
N TRP A 206 10.88 14.55 -21.57
CA TRP A 206 10.44 14.60 -20.17
C TRP A 206 11.60 14.37 -19.20
N LEU A 207 12.45 13.38 -19.47
CA LEU A 207 13.58 13.05 -18.61
C LEU A 207 14.64 14.17 -18.60
N ASP A 208 14.94 14.76 -19.76
CA ASP A 208 15.93 15.83 -19.88
C ASP A 208 15.48 17.09 -19.12
N ALA A 209 14.22 17.45 -19.21
CA ALA A 209 13.63 18.54 -18.45
C ALA A 209 13.73 18.33 -16.93
N ARG A 210 13.61 17.08 -16.45
CA ARG A 210 13.71 16.72 -15.03
C ARG A 210 15.16 16.58 -14.54
N LEU A 211 16.08 16.08 -15.37
CA LEU A 211 17.49 15.97 -15.03
C LEU A 211 18.15 17.36 -14.84
N GLY A 212 17.71 18.37 -15.55
CA GLY A 212 18.12 19.76 -15.33
C GLY A 212 17.82 20.28 -13.92
N ILE A 213 16.74 19.81 -13.31
CA ILE A 213 16.33 20.15 -11.94
C ILE A 213 17.04 19.26 -10.90
N ALA A 214 17.33 18.00 -11.24
CA ALA A 214 17.91 16.99 -10.35
C ALA A 214 19.45 16.97 -10.31
N GLY A 215 20.13 17.96 -10.90
CA GLY A 215 21.60 17.98 -11.08
C GLY A 215 22.48 17.95 -9.82
N ALA A 216 21.91 17.89 -8.62
CA ALA A 216 22.63 17.60 -7.39
C ALA A 216 22.37 16.14 -6.99
N ALA A 217 23.42 15.32 -7.01
CA ALA A 217 23.35 13.97 -6.45
C ALA A 217 22.73 14.02 -5.04
N LEU A 218 21.55 13.42 -4.88
CA LEU A 218 20.88 13.36 -3.58
C LEU A 218 21.82 12.63 -2.60
N PRO A 219 22.12 13.19 -1.43
CA PRO A 219 22.95 12.52 -0.46
C PRO A 219 22.32 11.17 -0.08
N PRO A 220 23.14 10.12 0.20
CA PRO A 220 22.64 8.83 0.60
C PRO A 220 21.70 8.99 1.79
N MET A 221 20.73 8.10 1.90
CA MET A 221 19.84 8.06 3.07
C MET A 221 20.70 7.90 4.31
N GLY A 222 20.92 8.99 5.03
CA GLY A 222 21.56 8.93 6.32
C GLY A 222 20.69 8.07 7.22
N THR A 223 21.28 7.12 7.93
CA THR A 223 20.66 6.50 9.08
C THR A 223 20.38 7.62 10.07
N GLY A 224 19.18 8.19 9.98
CA GLY A 224 18.76 9.30 10.84
C GLY A 224 18.75 8.83 12.29
N SER A 225 19.91 8.89 12.92
CA SER A 225 20.08 8.78 14.35
C SER A 225 19.47 10.02 14.98
N GLY A 226 18.23 9.92 15.34
CA GLY A 226 17.45 10.98 15.95
C GLY A 226 15.97 10.69 15.75
N ALA A 227 15.50 9.64 16.42
CA ALA A 227 14.09 9.29 16.40
C ALA A 227 13.23 10.49 16.81
N GLY A 228 12.48 11.04 15.88
CA GLY A 228 11.16 11.58 16.21
C GLY A 228 10.98 13.07 16.26
N GLU A 229 12.00 13.91 16.27
CA GLU A 229 11.76 15.35 16.49
C GLU A 229 12.02 16.23 15.26
N LEU A 230 13.05 15.96 14.47
CA LEU A 230 13.38 16.79 13.30
C LEU A 230 12.79 16.26 12.01
N CYS A 231 12.68 17.13 10.98
CA CYS A 231 12.23 16.72 9.66
C CYS A 231 13.08 15.55 9.12
N CYS A 232 12.45 14.39 8.91
CA CYS A 232 13.15 13.19 8.44
C CYS A 232 13.74 13.35 7.03
N PHE A 233 13.14 14.22 6.20
CA PHE A 233 13.56 14.48 4.83
C PHE A 233 14.63 15.59 4.71
N ARG A 234 15.00 16.28 5.79
CA ARG A 234 15.87 17.47 5.79
C ARG A 234 17.19 17.33 5.02
N ALA A 235 17.81 16.13 5.05
CA ALA A 235 19.09 15.90 4.40
C ALA A 235 19.01 15.87 2.86
N ARG A 236 17.82 15.61 2.31
CA ARG A 236 17.56 15.46 0.88
C ARG A 236 16.56 16.48 0.34
N CYS A 237 16.05 17.37 1.19
CA CYS A 237 15.05 18.35 0.83
C CYS A 237 15.67 19.47 -0.01
N PRO A 238 15.23 19.68 -1.26
CA PRO A 238 15.79 20.74 -2.12
C PRO A 238 15.44 22.14 -1.62
N VAL A 239 14.37 22.27 -0.83
CA VAL A 239 13.87 23.52 -0.28
C VAL A 239 14.08 23.61 1.23
N ARG A 240 15.12 22.98 1.78
CA ARG A 240 15.43 22.97 3.20
C ARG A 240 15.63 24.39 3.73
N ILE A 241 15.05 24.72 4.88
CA ILE A 241 15.27 25.97 5.61
C ILE A 241 16.33 25.71 6.68
N ASP A 242 17.56 26.21 6.46
CA ASP A 242 18.62 26.14 7.45
C ASP A 242 18.24 26.95 8.71
N GLY A 243 18.60 26.43 9.89
CA GLY A 243 18.19 27.02 11.16
C GLY A 243 16.78 26.66 11.61
N LYS A 244 15.95 26.03 10.74
CA LYS A 244 14.62 25.49 11.11
C LYS A 244 14.55 23.98 10.97
N CYS A 245 14.75 23.45 9.77
CA CYS A 245 14.59 22.02 9.50
C CYS A 245 15.59 21.13 10.26
N ASN A 246 16.73 21.69 10.65
CA ASN A 246 17.79 21.00 11.40
C ASN A 246 17.80 21.32 12.91
N MET A 247 16.90 22.18 13.40
CA MET A 247 16.90 22.62 14.80
C MET A 247 15.58 22.37 15.53
N MET A 248 14.46 22.26 14.83
CA MET A 248 13.16 22.07 15.47
C MET A 248 12.27 21.09 14.67
N PRO A 249 11.29 20.46 15.33
CA PRO A 249 10.32 19.59 14.66
C PRO A 249 9.45 20.37 13.68
N PRO A 250 9.14 19.78 12.50
CA PRO A 250 8.27 20.41 11.52
C PRO A 250 6.85 20.52 12.09
N PRO A 251 6.18 21.67 11.95
CA PRO A 251 4.78 21.79 12.34
C PRO A 251 3.86 21.06 11.38
N LEU A 252 2.75 20.53 11.91
CA LEU A 252 1.67 19.98 11.11
C LEU A 252 0.87 21.12 10.45
N ARG A 253 0.81 21.12 9.13
CA ARG A 253 0.02 22.06 8.32
C ARG A 253 -1.26 21.35 7.89
N LYS A 254 -2.41 21.97 8.13
CA LYS A 254 -3.71 21.48 7.66
C LYS A 254 -4.19 22.32 6.49
N LEU A 255 -4.60 21.66 5.42
CA LEU A 255 -5.18 22.27 4.25
C LEU A 255 -6.71 22.39 4.41
N PRO A 256 -7.38 23.30 3.66
CA PRO A 256 -8.85 23.36 3.65
C PRO A 256 -9.52 22.05 3.19
N SER A 257 -8.83 21.24 2.38
CA SER A 257 -9.27 19.90 1.96
C SER A 257 -9.25 18.84 3.08
N GLY A 258 -8.72 19.18 4.27
CA GLY A 258 -8.47 18.23 5.35
C GLY A 258 -7.12 17.51 5.26
N ALA A 259 -6.37 17.71 4.18
CA ALA A 259 -5.04 17.12 4.06
C ALA A 259 -4.06 17.72 5.08
N GLU A 260 -3.07 16.92 5.46
CA GLU A 260 -2.06 17.25 6.48
C GLU A 260 -0.65 17.11 5.90
N ILE A 261 0.17 18.16 6.02
CA ILE A 261 1.57 18.18 5.58
C ILE A 261 2.46 18.52 6.77
N LEU A 262 3.52 17.75 6.98
CA LEU A 262 4.48 17.94 8.06
C LEU A 262 5.70 18.72 7.53
N CYS A 263 5.63 20.05 7.48
CA CYS A 263 6.66 20.91 6.87
C CYS A 263 6.80 22.26 7.54
N HIS A 264 8.03 22.83 7.52
CA HIS A 264 8.31 24.19 8.01
C HIS A 264 7.81 25.28 7.08
N HIS A 265 7.76 25.04 5.75
CA HIS A 265 7.15 25.99 4.82
C HIS A 265 5.66 26.16 5.09
N SER A 266 5.16 27.36 4.82
CA SER A 266 3.71 27.58 4.81
C SER A 266 3.07 26.89 3.60
N ILE A 267 1.76 26.66 3.66
CA ILE A 267 0.99 26.12 2.53
C ILE A 267 1.12 27.03 1.30
N ALA A 268 1.09 28.35 1.51
CA ALA A 268 1.24 29.32 0.43
C ALA A 268 2.63 29.27 -0.23
N ASP A 269 3.70 29.07 0.57
CA ASP A 269 5.05 28.94 0.03
C ASP A 269 5.23 27.64 -0.75
N LEU A 270 4.75 26.50 -0.21
CA LEU A 270 4.77 25.22 -0.93
C LEU A 270 4.04 25.32 -2.25
N ASN A 271 2.85 25.91 -2.27
CA ASN A 271 2.07 26.07 -3.48
C ASN A 271 2.81 26.93 -4.52
N ARG A 272 3.38 28.07 -4.10
CA ARG A 272 4.14 28.97 -4.97
C ARG A 272 5.34 28.27 -5.62
N MET A 273 6.15 27.58 -4.83
CA MET A 273 7.35 26.88 -5.31
C MET A 273 7.01 25.79 -6.32
N GLN A 274 5.96 25.01 -6.05
CA GLN A 274 5.60 23.84 -6.87
C GLN A 274 4.74 24.21 -8.10
N THR A 275 4.03 25.36 -8.09
CA THR A 275 3.24 25.82 -9.25
C THR A 275 4.13 26.48 -10.31
N VAL A 276 5.20 27.18 -9.91
CA VAL A 276 6.18 27.76 -10.85
C VAL A 276 6.87 26.65 -11.66
N GLU A 277 7.24 25.54 -11.05
CA GLU A 277 7.85 24.40 -11.72
C GLU A 277 6.92 23.71 -12.75
N MET A 278 5.59 23.86 -12.62
CA MET A 278 4.61 23.30 -13.57
C MET A 278 4.38 24.17 -14.82
N VAL A 279 4.71 25.46 -14.76
CA VAL A 279 4.51 26.40 -15.89
C VAL A 279 5.70 26.34 -16.85
N ASP A 280 6.90 26.02 -16.36
CA ASP A 280 8.13 25.96 -17.14
C ASP A 280 8.46 24.53 -17.64
N ALA A 281 7.59 23.56 -17.44
CA ALA A 281 7.73 22.16 -17.81
C ALA A 281 6.64 21.74 -18.84
#